data_1962dece13dcb133073b6a1220325ce5
#
_entry.id   1962dece13dcb133073b6a1220325ce5
#
_cell.length_a   1.000
_cell.length_b   1.000
_cell.length_c   1.000
_cell.angle_alpha   90.00
_cell.angle_beta   90.00
_cell.angle_gamma   90.00
#
_symmetry.space_group_name_H-M   'P 1'
#
loop_
_entity.id
_entity.type
_entity.pdbx_description
1 polymer ?
#
loop_
_entity_poly.entity_id
_entity_poly.type
_entity_poly.pdbx_seq_one_letter_code
_entity_poly.pdbx_strand_id
1 'polypeptide(L)'
;LMPQRAAIDWSFPITARDMVQLGTPKKGKATAAHHCEQLLERVGMGAMGSRRLNQLSGGQQQRVLLARGLMQQTEILLLDEPCSAIDPPTREHLLKVMREQAEAGQTLLVSSHDWGSALDSYDQVVVMDGQILANGSPDTVREKLSDLTCMMGSHCCG
;
A
#
# COMPACT_ATOMS: atom_id res chain seq x y z
N LEU A 1 0.16 -6.84 -8.93
CA LEU A 1 -1.00 -6.05 -8.52
C LEU A 1 -1.51 -6.52 -7.17
N MET A 2 -1.65 -5.61 -6.23
CA MET A 2 -2.37 -5.81 -4.97
C MET A 2 -3.78 -5.24 -5.16
N PRO A 3 -4.83 -6.08 -5.19
CA PRO A 3 -6.20 -5.61 -5.36
C PRO A 3 -6.72 -4.95 -4.07
N GLN A 4 -7.74 -4.12 -4.22
CA GLN A 4 -8.47 -3.60 -3.06
C GLN A 4 -9.03 -4.74 -2.21
N ARG A 5 -9.09 -4.52 -0.90
CA ARG A 5 -9.64 -5.48 0.07
C ARG A 5 -11.07 -5.95 -0.30
N ALA A 6 -11.90 -5.04 -0.82
CA ALA A 6 -13.28 -5.34 -1.22
C ALA A 6 -13.40 -6.39 -2.35
N ALA A 7 -12.34 -6.62 -3.13
CA ALA A 7 -12.34 -7.57 -4.23
C ALA A 7 -12.00 -9.02 -3.81
N ILE A 8 -11.81 -9.28 -2.51
CA ILE A 8 -11.37 -10.58 -2.00
C ILE A 8 -12.47 -11.21 -1.14
N ASP A 9 -12.74 -12.49 -1.39
CA ASP A 9 -13.60 -13.29 -0.52
C ASP A 9 -12.83 -13.71 0.75
N TRP A 10 -13.06 -12.98 1.82
CA TRP A 10 -12.45 -13.22 3.13
C TRP A 10 -13.02 -14.41 3.89
N SER A 11 -14.12 -15.01 3.42
CA SER A 11 -14.69 -16.23 4.00
C SER A 11 -13.89 -17.49 3.63
N PHE A 12 -12.99 -17.39 2.64
CA PHE A 12 -12.19 -18.51 2.19
C PHE A 12 -11.33 -19.08 3.34
N PRO A 13 -11.33 -20.41 3.57
CA PRO A 13 -10.77 -21.02 4.78
C PRO A 13 -9.25 -21.21 4.71
N ILE A 14 -8.51 -20.14 4.42
CA ILE A 14 -7.03 -20.12 4.43
C ILE A 14 -6.52 -19.20 5.52
N THR A 15 -5.25 -19.41 5.90
CA THR A 15 -4.55 -18.59 6.89
C THR A 15 -3.91 -17.34 6.25
N ALA A 16 -3.47 -16.39 7.08
CA ALA A 16 -2.68 -15.25 6.64
C ALA A 16 -1.40 -15.70 5.90
N ARG A 17 -0.72 -16.72 6.42
CA ARG A 17 0.47 -17.32 5.80
C ARG A 17 0.15 -17.87 4.42
N ASP A 18 -0.91 -18.66 4.29
CA ASP A 18 -1.31 -19.23 2.99
C ASP A 18 -1.59 -18.11 1.98
N MET A 19 -2.29 -17.05 2.39
CA MET A 19 -2.59 -15.90 1.54
C MET A 19 -1.30 -15.23 1.04
N VAL A 20 -0.29 -15.02 1.89
CA VAL A 20 1.00 -14.43 1.50
C VAL A 20 1.73 -15.38 0.54
N GLN A 21 1.74 -16.67 0.82
CA GLN A 21 2.39 -17.68 -0.04
C GLN A 21 1.77 -17.78 -1.44
N LEU A 22 0.50 -17.40 -1.64
CA LEU A 22 -0.08 -17.29 -2.99
C LEU A 22 0.65 -16.25 -3.87
N GLY A 23 1.40 -15.34 -3.27
CA GLY A 23 2.28 -14.40 -3.98
C GLY A 23 3.60 -15.01 -4.45
N THR A 24 3.94 -16.24 -4.07
CA THR A 24 5.24 -16.86 -4.39
C THR A 24 5.47 -16.96 -5.89
N PRO A 25 6.61 -16.44 -6.41
CA PRO A 25 6.98 -16.63 -7.80
C PRO A 25 7.13 -18.11 -8.16
N LYS A 26 6.83 -18.47 -9.41
CA LYS A 26 6.99 -19.86 -9.91
C LYS A 26 8.41 -20.40 -9.72
N LYS A 27 9.42 -19.51 -9.82
CA LYS A 27 10.85 -19.80 -9.56
C LYS A 27 11.18 -19.30 -8.16
N GLY A 28 11.38 -20.15 -7.16
CA GLY A 28 11.79 -19.72 -5.80
C GLY A 28 11.08 -20.42 -4.64
N LYS A 29 10.46 -21.57 -4.88
CA LYS A 29 9.71 -22.31 -3.85
C LYS A 29 10.54 -22.77 -2.64
N ALA A 30 11.85 -22.99 -2.81
CA ALA A 30 12.71 -23.50 -1.73
C ALA A 30 12.89 -22.53 -0.55
N THR A 31 12.86 -21.22 -0.80
CA THR A 31 13.02 -20.16 0.22
C THR A 31 11.73 -19.46 0.57
N ALA A 32 10.62 -19.81 -0.10
CA ALA A 32 9.34 -19.13 -0.01
C ALA A 32 8.77 -19.10 1.42
N ALA A 33 8.89 -20.19 2.17
CA ALA A 33 8.38 -20.24 3.54
C ALA A 33 9.11 -19.26 4.45
N HIS A 34 10.43 -19.22 4.41
CA HIS A 34 11.23 -18.28 5.21
C HIS A 34 10.95 -16.82 4.82
N HIS A 35 10.90 -16.52 3.53
CA HIS A 35 10.59 -15.19 3.03
C HIS A 35 9.16 -14.74 3.42
N CYS A 36 8.19 -15.66 3.40
CA CYS A 36 6.83 -15.39 3.87
C CYS A 36 6.81 -14.97 5.34
N GLU A 37 7.54 -15.69 6.23
CA GLU A 37 7.62 -15.33 7.64
C GLU A 37 8.26 -13.94 7.81
N GLN A 38 9.35 -13.65 7.12
CA GLN A 38 9.98 -12.32 7.15
C GLN A 38 9.03 -11.21 6.71
N LEU A 39 8.24 -11.42 5.66
CA LEU A 39 7.27 -10.43 5.18
C LEU A 39 6.13 -10.24 6.19
N LEU A 40 5.62 -11.32 6.80
CA LEU A 40 4.62 -11.22 7.86
C LEU A 40 5.15 -10.42 9.06
N GLU A 41 6.38 -10.65 9.48
CA GLU A 41 7.03 -9.86 10.54
C GLU A 41 7.14 -8.38 10.13
N ARG A 42 7.62 -8.09 8.91
CA ARG A 42 7.80 -6.73 8.41
C ARG A 42 6.49 -5.93 8.37
N VAL A 43 5.36 -6.57 8.09
CA VAL A 43 4.04 -5.89 8.13
C VAL A 43 3.36 -5.97 9.50
N GLY A 44 4.05 -6.43 10.54
CA GLY A 44 3.53 -6.55 11.90
C GLY A 44 2.46 -7.64 12.06
N MET A 45 2.57 -8.73 11.29
CA MET A 45 1.64 -9.86 11.31
C MET A 45 2.28 -11.19 11.70
N GLY A 46 3.54 -11.22 12.15
CA GLY A 46 4.29 -12.43 12.45
C GLY A 46 3.56 -13.40 13.38
N ALA A 47 3.07 -12.92 14.53
CA ALA A 47 2.32 -13.74 15.50
C ALA A 47 0.94 -14.19 14.96
N MET A 48 0.48 -13.70 13.84
CA MET A 48 -0.85 -13.95 13.28
C MET A 48 -0.84 -14.79 12.00
N GLY A 49 0.31 -15.27 11.56
CA GLY A 49 0.45 -16.04 10.32
C GLY A 49 -0.46 -17.27 10.24
N SER A 50 -0.75 -17.93 11.35
CA SER A 50 -1.65 -19.10 11.43
C SER A 50 -3.13 -18.75 11.57
N ARG A 51 -3.50 -17.48 11.77
CA ARG A 51 -4.92 -17.09 11.88
C ARG A 51 -5.61 -17.15 10.52
N ARG A 52 -6.88 -17.56 10.53
CA ARG A 52 -7.73 -17.55 9.32
C ARG A 52 -8.05 -16.12 8.91
N LEU A 53 -8.19 -15.88 7.61
CA LEU A 53 -8.45 -14.54 7.06
C LEU A 53 -9.73 -13.90 7.62
N ASN A 54 -10.78 -14.68 7.82
CA ASN A 54 -12.06 -14.21 8.39
C ASN A 54 -11.98 -13.81 9.88
N GLN A 55 -10.91 -14.15 10.57
CA GLN A 55 -10.65 -13.77 11.97
C GLN A 55 -9.81 -12.49 12.10
N LEU A 56 -9.38 -11.93 10.97
CA LEU A 56 -8.54 -10.74 10.92
C LEU A 56 -9.40 -9.47 10.83
N SER A 57 -8.97 -8.40 11.52
CA SER A 57 -9.56 -7.07 11.32
C SER A 57 -9.26 -6.54 9.92
N GLY A 58 -9.99 -5.50 9.49
CA GLY A 58 -9.77 -4.88 8.18
C GLY A 58 -8.33 -4.42 7.95
N GLY A 59 -7.73 -3.76 8.93
CA GLY A 59 -6.32 -3.34 8.84
C GLY A 59 -5.34 -4.51 8.84
N GLN A 60 -5.66 -5.62 9.55
CA GLN A 60 -4.85 -6.84 9.50
C GLN A 60 -4.92 -7.51 8.13
N GLN A 61 -6.11 -7.58 7.54
CA GLN A 61 -6.31 -8.08 6.18
C GLN A 61 -5.51 -7.27 5.16
N GLN A 62 -5.52 -5.93 5.29
CA GLN A 62 -4.77 -5.03 4.41
C GLN A 62 -3.25 -5.29 4.48
N ARG A 63 -2.73 -5.50 5.70
CA ARG A 63 -1.32 -5.85 5.91
C ARG A 63 -0.94 -7.18 5.28
N VAL A 64 -1.81 -8.18 5.37
CA VAL A 64 -1.60 -9.48 4.71
C VAL A 64 -1.58 -9.32 3.17
N LEU A 65 -2.44 -8.48 2.60
CA LEU A 65 -2.43 -8.19 1.16
C LEU A 65 -1.14 -7.50 0.72
N LEU A 66 -0.65 -6.53 1.50
CA LEU A 66 0.63 -5.90 1.22
C LEU A 66 1.76 -6.93 1.23
N ALA A 67 1.85 -7.78 2.27
CA ALA A 67 2.85 -8.84 2.34
C ALA A 67 2.76 -9.80 1.14
N ARG A 68 1.54 -10.17 0.71
CA ARG A 68 1.34 -10.96 -0.51
C ARG A 68 1.85 -10.25 -1.77
N GLY A 69 1.63 -8.95 -1.88
CA GLY A 69 2.14 -8.14 -2.99
C GLY A 69 3.67 -8.16 -3.04
N LEU A 70 4.31 -7.93 -1.90
CA LEU A 70 5.76 -7.94 -1.75
C LEU A 70 6.37 -9.34 -2.00
N MET A 71 5.63 -10.41 -1.66
CA MET A 71 6.06 -11.79 -1.91
C MET A 71 6.28 -12.09 -3.39
N GLN A 72 5.65 -11.34 -4.31
CA GLN A 72 5.78 -11.55 -5.76
C GLN A 72 7.16 -11.19 -6.31
N GLN A 73 7.95 -10.38 -5.61
CA GLN A 73 9.31 -9.98 -6.02
C GLN A 73 9.37 -9.45 -7.46
N THR A 74 8.38 -8.63 -7.84
CA THR A 74 8.30 -8.02 -9.17
C THR A 74 9.10 -6.72 -9.21
N GLU A 75 9.60 -6.33 -10.38
CA GLU A 75 10.27 -5.03 -10.58
C GLU A 75 9.31 -3.86 -10.36
N ILE A 76 8.05 -4.03 -10.75
CA ILE A 76 6.98 -3.04 -10.57
C ILE A 76 5.85 -3.65 -9.74
N LEU A 77 5.45 -2.97 -8.68
CA LEU A 77 4.34 -3.36 -7.82
C LEU A 77 3.24 -2.29 -7.83
N LEU A 78 2.04 -2.66 -8.23
CA LEU A 78 0.85 -1.81 -8.20
C LEU A 78 0.08 -2.06 -6.91
N LEU A 79 -0.12 -1.01 -6.12
CA LEU A 79 -0.79 -1.05 -4.82
C LEU A 79 -2.02 -0.14 -4.85
N ASP A 80 -3.18 -0.73 -4.67
CA ASP A 80 -4.44 0.01 -4.63
C ASP A 80 -4.89 0.19 -3.18
N GLU A 81 -4.83 1.44 -2.68
CA GLU A 81 -5.20 1.83 -1.33
C GLU A 81 -4.53 0.97 -0.22
N PRO A 82 -3.19 0.75 -0.25
CA PRO A 82 -2.52 -0.23 0.62
C PRO A 82 -2.61 0.10 2.12
N CYS A 83 -2.88 1.36 2.46
CA CYS A 83 -2.96 1.85 3.84
C CYS A 83 -4.39 2.21 4.27
N SER A 84 -5.43 1.84 3.49
CA SER A 84 -6.81 2.12 3.86
C SER A 84 -7.24 1.35 5.12
N ALA A 85 -8.07 1.98 5.98
CA ALA A 85 -8.57 1.40 7.23
C ALA A 85 -7.46 0.95 8.21
N ILE A 86 -6.30 1.57 8.18
CA ILE A 86 -5.15 1.31 9.06
C ILE A 86 -4.97 2.51 10.00
N ASP A 87 -4.70 2.23 11.26
CA ASP A 87 -4.40 3.25 12.26
C ASP A 87 -3.10 4.01 11.96
N PRO A 88 -2.96 5.28 12.37
CA PRO A 88 -1.83 6.11 11.98
C PRO A 88 -0.45 5.50 12.28
N PRO A 89 -0.16 4.96 13.49
CA PRO A 89 1.16 4.38 13.76
C PRO A 89 1.50 3.18 12.87
N THR A 90 0.51 2.33 12.58
CA THR A 90 0.68 1.18 11.68
C THR A 90 0.87 1.65 10.23
N ARG A 91 0.16 2.70 9.82
CA ARG A 91 0.31 3.31 8.49
C ARG A 91 1.75 3.79 8.27
N GLU A 92 2.29 4.56 9.20
CA GLU A 92 3.68 5.05 9.13
C GLU A 92 4.68 3.90 8.99
N HIS A 93 4.47 2.83 9.75
CA HIS A 93 5.31 1.63 9.65
C HIS A 93 5.23 1.00 8.24
N LEU A 94 4.02 0.88 7.65
CA LEU A 94 3.86 0.32 6.30
C LEU A 94 4.44 1.22 5.22
N LEU A 95 4.31 2.54 5.34
CA LEU A 95 4.96 3.50 4.45
C LEU A 95 6.48 3.31 4.47
N LYS A 96 7.07 3.11 5.66
CA LYS A 96 8.50 2.79 5.77
C LYS A 96 8.85 1.47 5.09
N VAL A 97 8.06 0.42 5.27
CA VAL A 97 8.26 -0.86 4.58
C VAL A 97 8.24 -0.69 3.05
N MET A 98 7.29 0.10 2.53
CA MET A 98 7.21 0.40 1.09
C MET A 98 8.42 1.23 0.63
N ARG A 99 8.86 2.21 1.42
CA ARG A 99 10.06 3.01 1.13
C ARG A 99 11.30 2.15 1.02
N GLU A 100 11.52 1.24 1.97
CA GLU A 100 12.64 0.29 1.94
C GLU A 100 12.63 -0.58 0.67
N GLN A 101 11.45 -0.96 0.16
CA GLN A 101 11.34 -1.69 -1.11
C GLN A 101 11.73 -0.82 -2.32
N ALA A 102 11.33 0.45 -2.34
CA ALA A 102 11.72 1.38 -3.39
C ALA A 102 13.24 1.61 -3.39
N GLU A 103 13.85 1.79 -2.22
CA GLU A 103 15.30 1.93 -2.06
C GLU A 103 16.09 0.67 -2.47
N ALA A 104 15.46 -0.51 -2.34
CA ALA A 104 15.99 -1.78 -2.84
C ALA A 104 15.85 -1.94 -4.38
N GLY A 105 15.32 -0.93 -5.08
CA GLY A 105 15.20 -0.90 -6.54
C GLY A 105 13.86 -1.34 -7.10
N GLN A 106 12.84 -1.59 -6.26
CA GLN A 106 11.50 -1.91 -6.73
C GLN A 106 10.73 -0.62 -7.04
N THR A 107 10.02 -0.56 -8.17
CA THR A 107 9.11 0.55 -8.47
C THR A 107 7.73 0.27 -7.88
N LEU A 108 7.24 1.17 -7.02
CA LEU A 108 5.90 1.08 -6.44
C LEU A 108 4.99 2.16 -7.02
N LEU A 109 3.88 1.77 -7.61
CA LEU A 109 2.80 2.68 -8.00
C LEU A 109 1.64 2.50 -7.01
N VAL A 110 1.36 3.55 -6.24
CA VAL A 110 0.41 3.52 -5.12
C VAL A 110 -0.75 4.46 -5.43
N SER A 111 -1.99 3.95 -5.45
CA SER A 111 -3.18 4.80 -5.39
C SER A 111 -3.50 5.14 -3.92
N SER A 112 -3.85 6.38 -3.65
CA SER A 112 -4.27 6.83 -2.33
C SER A 112 -5.17 8.06 -2.44
N HIS A 113 -6.06 8.23 -1.48
CA HIS A 113 -6.83 9.46 -1.28
C HIS A 113 -6.30 10.27 -0.08
N ASP A 114 -5.15 9.91 0.48
CA ASP A 114 -4.52 10.57 1.63
C ASP A 114 -3.65 11.75 1.16
N TRP A 115 -4.00 12.95 1.60
CA TRP A 115 -3.33 14.21 1.27
C TRP A 115 -2.42 14.75 2.38
N GLY A 116 -2.28 13.99 3.46
CA GLY A 116 -1.51 14.38 4.63
C GLY A 116 0.00 14.19 4.47
N SER A 117 0.66 14.00 5.63
CA SER A 117 2.11 13.72 5.72
C SER A 117 2.55 12.43 5.01
N ALA A 118 1.62 11.53 4.71
CA ALA A 118 1.91 10.32 3.93
C ALA A 118 2.52 10.62 2.55
N LEU A 119 2.21 11.79 1.95
CA LEU A 119 2.78 12.20 0.66
C LEU A 119 4.31 12.30 0.70
N ASP A 120 4.89 12.67 1.85
CA ASP A 120 6.35 12.82 2.02
C ASP A 120 7.11 11.48 1.91
N SER A 121 6.38 10.37 1.95
CA SER A 121 6.95 9.04 1.76
C SER A 121 7.14 8.65 0.30
N TYR A 122 6.68 9.46 -0.65
CA TYR A 122 6.76 9.19 -2.09
C TYR A 122 7.77 10.09 -2.77
N ASP A 123 8.42 9.60 -3.84
CA ASP A 123 9.36 10.38 -4.65
C ASP A 123 8.61 11.29 -5.63
N GLN A 124 7.46 10.83 -6.12
CA GLN A 124 6.64 11.53 -7.09
C GLN A 124 5.16 11.33 -6.80
N VAL A 125 4.39 12.39 -6.96
CA VAL A 125 2.94 12.40 -6.78
C VAL A 125 2.27 12.88 -8.06
N VAL A 126 1.22 12.18 -8.47
CA VAL A 126 0.34 12.56 -9.59
C VAL A 126 -1.07 12.72 -9.05
N VAL A 127 -1.62 13.91 -9.18
CA VAL A 127 -3.00 14.22 -8.78
C VAL A 127 -3.90 14.19 -9.98
N MET A 128 -4.99 13.43 -9.89
CA MET A 128 -5.91 13.20 -10.99
C MET A 128 -7.36 13.46 -10.56
N ASP A 129 -8.08 14.18 -11.43
CA ASP A 129 -9.55 14.31 -11.38
C ASP A 129 -10.06 14.40 -12.82
N GLY A 130 -10.31 13.24 -13.46
CA GLY A 130 -10.62 13.14 -14.89
C GLY A 130 -9.46 13.53 -15.81
N GLN A 131 -8.56 14.38 -15.34
CA GLN A 131 -7.32 14.83 -15.98
C GLN A 131 -6.21 14.96 -14.93
N ILE A 132 -4.96 15.11 -15.37
CA ILE A 132 -3.84 15.35 -14.45
C ILE A 132 -3.90 16.82 -14.02
N LEU A 133 -4.12 17.04 -12.72
CA LEU A 133 -4.15 18.37 -12.12
C LEU A 133 -2.75 18.84 -11.69
N ALA A 134 -1.95 17.93 -11.13
CA ALA A 134 -0.61 18.21 -10.69
C ALA A 134 0.27 16.96 -10.83
N ASN A 135 1.56 17.16 -11.04
CA ASN A 135 2.58 16.12 -11.09
C ASN A 135 3.91 16.71 -10.64
N GLY A 136 4.65 15.99 -9.80
CA GLY A 136 5.94 16.41 -9.29
C GLY A 136 6.27 15.82 -7.92
N SER A 137 7.26 16.41 -7.24
CA SER A 137 7.54 16.07 -5.85
C SER A 137 6.35 16.43 -4.94
N PRO A 138 6.25 15.87 -3.72
CA PRO A 138 5.20 16.22 -2.76
C PRO A 138 5.05 17.73 -2.56
N ASP A 139 6.16 18.46 -2.41
CA ASP A 139 6.15 19.91 -2.21
C ASP A 139 5.61 20.66 -3.43
N THR A 140 6.09 20.31 -4.62
CA THR A 140 5.61 20.90 -5.89
C THR A 140 4.10 20.70 -6.06
N VAL A 141 3.60 19.53 -5.68
CA VAL A 141 2.16 19.22 -5.78
C VAL A 141 1.36 20.02 -4.76
N ARG A 142 1.83 20.16 -3.52
CA ARG A 142 1.17 20.96 -2.48
C ARG A 142 1.06 22.43 -2.90
N GLU A 143 2.14 23.01 -3.43
CA GLU A 143 2.13 24.39 -3.95
C GLU A 143 1.08 24.57 -5.04
N LYS A 144 1.10 23.73 -6.07
CA LYS A 144 0.13 23.81 -7.17
C LYS A 144 -1.32 23.66 -6.72
N LEU A 145 -1.59 22.81 -5.73
CA LEU A 145 -2.94 22.61 -5.21
C LEU A 145 -3.40 23.77 -4.34
N SER A 146 -2.51 24.39 -3.58
CA SER A 146 -2.83 25.61 -2.81
C SER A 146 -3.22 26.75 -3.74
N ASP A 147 -2.52 26.93 -4.84
CA ASP A 147 -2.85 27.93 -5.88
C ASP A 147 -4.21 27.67 -6.53
N LEU A 148 -4.52 26.41 -6.87
CA LEU A 148 -5.81 26.01 -7.41
C LEU A 148 -6.94 26.26 -6.43
N THR A 149 -6.74 25.98 -5.15
CA THR A 149 -7.75 26.22 -4.09
C THR A 149 -7.99 27.73 -3.90
N CYS A 150 -6.94 28.55 -3.95
CA CYS A 150 -7.06 30.02 -3.94
C CYS A 150 -7.84 30.54 -5.15
N MET A 151 -7.61 30.00 -6.34
CA MET A 151 -8.34 30.40 -7.55
C MET A 151 -9.82 30.01 -7.54
N MET A 152 -10.15 28.85 -6.98
CA MET A 152 -11.53 28.37 -6.84
C MET A 152 -12.29 29.07 -5.70
N GLY A 153 -11.59 29.46 -4.61
CA GLY A 153 -12.19 30.19 -3.47
C GLY A 153 -12.56 31.63 -3.75
N SER A 154 -12.01 32.26 -4.79
CA SER A 154 -12.33 33.64 -5.17
C SER A 154 -13.65 33.80 -5.94
N HIS A 155 -14.38 32.73 -6.22
CA HIS A 155 -15.67 32.79 -6.91
C HIS A 155 -16.89 32.55 -6.00
N CYS A 156 -16.71 32.42 -4.68
CA CYS A 156 -17.81 32.23 -3.71
C CYS A 156 -18.17 33.47 -2.89
N CYS A 157 -17.78 34.68 -3.31
CA CYS A 157 -18.27 35.94 -2.74
C CYS A 157 -18.67 36.90 -3.87
N GLY A 158 -19.87 36.68 -4.38
CA GLY A 158 -20.57 37.58 -5.27
C GLY A 158 -22.04 37.39 -5.09
#